data_f53c1490d51c79f945e2c948da55733b
#
_entry.id   f53c1490d51c79f945e2c948da55733b
#
_cell.length_a   1.000
_cell.length_b   1.000
_cell.length_c   1.000
_cell.angle_alpha   90.00
_cell.angle_beta   90.00
_cell.angle_gamma   90.00
#
_symmetry.space_group_name_H-M   'P 1'
#
loop_
_entity.id
_entity.type
_entity.pdbx_description
1 polymer ?
#
loop_
_entity_poly.entity_id
_entity_poly.type
_entity_poly.pdbx_seq_one_letter_code
_entity_poly.pdbx_strand_id
1 'polypeptide(L)'
;SIILTIILQTFLFSSGMILNRKIIRFSAISVYFGIILFFLSIFLSDVKLYSSTFINALNLNDFSNKENLVPLFTVAGTVFAYFSIIILSFGDFTRYVKNSDELRKGNLSLILNLIIFSFLALFIVAGFDAILKQGSQNIPRILTNPTDIIGTLDSLLIVNLALLFVIIASASTNLIANFIPSQYTLI
;
A
#
# COMPACT_ATOMS: atom_id res chain seq x y z
N SER A 1 -20.48 4.74 -9.68
CA SER A 1 -19.40 4.72 -8.68
C SER A 1 -18.47 5.92 -8.76
N ILE A 2 -18.04 6.39 -9.94
CA ILE A 2 -17.16 7.56 -10.13
C ILE A 2 -17.77 8.82 -9.50
N ILE A 3 -19.05 9.09 -9.75
CA ILE A 3 -19.78 10.25 -9.20
C ILE A 3 -19.77 10.22 -7.66
N LEU A 4 -20.01 9.04 -7.07
CA LEU A 4 -19.98 8.88 -5.61
C LEU A 4 -18.58 9.18 -5.05
N THR A 5 -17.52 8.72 -5.72
CA THR A 5 -16.15 8.99 -5.31
C THR A 5 -15.83 10.48 -5.37
N ILE A 6 -16.26 11.18 -6.42
CA ILE A 6 -16.08 12.64 -6.56
C ILE A 6 -16.81 13.38 -5.45
N ILE A 7 -18.08 13.03 -5.18
CA ILE A 7 -18.87 13.64 -4.10
C ILE A 7 -18.20 13.42 -2.75
N LEU A 8 -17.75 12.19 -2.45
CA LEU A 8 -17.07 11.86 -1.22
C LEU A 8 -15.78 12.68 -1.05
N GLN A 9 -14.96 12.76 -2.09
CA GLN A 9 -13.71 13.53 -2.05
C GLN A 9 -13.98 15.03 -1.89
N THR A 10 -14.95 15.59 -2.60
CA THR A 10 -15.34 16.99 -2.45
C THR A 10 -15.80 17.29 -1.03
N PHE A 11 -16.59 16.39 -0.44
CA PHE A 11 -17.01 16.50 0.96
C PHE A 11 -15.81 16.46 1.92
N LEU A 12 -14.88 15.53 1.71
CA LEU A 12 -13.65 15.43 2.53
C LEU A 12 -12.80 16.70 2.42
N PHE A 13 -12.65 17.26 1.23
CA PHE A 13 -11.90 18.49 1.01
C PHE A 13 -12.56 19.70 1.68
N SER A 14 -13.88 19.78 1.68
CA SER A 14 -14.62 20.88 2.33
C SER A 14 -14.69 20.78 3.87
N SER A 15 -14.41 19.62 4.43
CA SER A 15 -14.63 19.33 5.86
C SER A 15 -13.58 19.93 6.81
N GLY A 16 -12.54 20.57 6.28
CA GLY A 16 -11.50 21.23 7.07
C GLY A 16 -10.45 20.29 7.68
N MET A 17 -9.33 20.88 8.12
CA MET A 17 -8.10 20.15 8.49
C MET A 17 -8.28 19.26 9.73
N ILE A 18 -9.13 19.65 10.68
CA ILE A 18 -9.31 18.87 11.94
C ILE A 18 -9.97 17.54 11.66
N LEU A 19 -11.04 17.53 10.83
CA LEU A 19 -11.73 16.31 10.44
C LEU A 19 -10.84 15.44 9.55
N ASN A 20 -10.14 16.05 8.61
CA ASN A 20 -9.23 15.36 7.70
C ASN A 20 -8.11 14.62 8.46
N ARG A 21 -7.52 15.19 9.50
CA ARG A 21 -6.54 14.50 10.36
C ARG A 21 -7.11 13.25 11.04
N LYS A 22 -8.36 13.32 11.52
CA LYS A 22 -9.03 12.17 12.13
C LYS A 22 -9.29 11.07 11.11
N ILE A 23 -9.74 11.45 9.92
CA ILE A 23 -10.00 10.52 8.81
C ILE A 23 -8.70 9.84 8.36
N ILE A 24 -7.61 10.58 8.17
CA ILE A 24 -6.31 10.04 7.80
C ILE A 24 -5.82 9.03 8.84
N ARG A 25 -5.92 9.37 10.13
CA ARG A 25 -5.52 8.45 11.21
C ARG A 25 -6.37 7.19 11.23
N PHE A 26 -7.69 7.32 11.11
CA PHE A 26 -8.59 6.17 11.05
C PHE A 26 -8.29 5.29 9.82
N SER A 27 -8.09 5.90 8.65
CA SER A 27 -7.75 5.20 7.42
C SER A 27 -6.44 4.42 7.54
N ALA A 28 -5.41 5.03 8.12
CA ALA A 28 -4.12 4.37 8.33
C ALA A 28 -4.27 3.11 9.20
N ILE A 29 -4.99 3.21 10.33
CA ILE A 29 -5.25 2.06 11.21
C ILE A 29 -6.06 0.99 10.47
N SER A 30 -7.11 1.39 9.75
CA SER A 30 -7.97 0.46 9.00
C SER A 30 -7.20 -0.28 7.91
N VAL A 31 -6.35 0.42 7.16
CA VAL A 31 -5.53 -0.19 6.09
C VAL A 31 -4.55 -1.20 6.66
N TYR A 32 -3.84 -0.86 7.75
CA TYR A 32 -2.94 -1.81 8.40
C TYR A 32 -3.68 -3.03 8.95
N PHE A 33 -4.82 -2.81 9.60
CA PHE A 33 -5.65 -3.90 10.10
C PHE A 33 -6.11 -4.82 8.97
N GLY A 34 -6.59 -4.24 7.85
CA GLY A 34 -7.02 -5.00 6.68
C GLY A 34 -5.89 -5.82 6.06
N ILE A 35 -4.71 -5.22 5.90
CA ILE A 35 -3.57 -5.91 5.27
C ILE A 35 -3.01 -7.03 6.17
N ILE A 36 -3.00 -6.82 7.49
CA ILE A 36 -2.58 -7.85 8.45
C ILE A 36 -3.58 -9.01 8.48
N LEU A 37 -4.88 -8.72 8.50
CA LEU A 37 -5.90 -9.76 8.43
C LEU A 37 -5.78 -10.59 7.14
N PHE A 38 -5.55 -9.92 6.02
CA PHE A 38 -5.39 -10.57 4.73
C PHE A 38 -4.12 -11.43 4.68
N PHE A 39 -3.01 -10.90 5.19
CA PHE A 39 -1.78 -11.66 5.35
C PHE A 39 -1.98 -12.92 6.22
N LEU A 40 -2.60 -12.78 7.39
CA LEU A 40 -2.86 -13.90 8.29
C LEU A 40 -3.78 -14.95 7.65
N SER A 41 -4.80 -14.52 6.93
CA SER A 41 -5.72 -15.41 6.20
C SER A 41 -4.97 -16.30 5.20
N ILE A 42 -4.04 -15.74 4.42
CA ILE A 42 -3.23 -16.48 3.47
C ILE A 42 -2.21 -17.36 4.19
N PHE A 43 -1.51 -16.81 5.18
CA PHE A 43 -0.50 -17.55 5.94
C PHE A 43 -1.06 -18.78 6.65
N LEU A 44 -2.26 -18.67 7.23
CA LEU A 44 -2.91 -19.78 7.95
C LEU A 44 -3.52 -20.83 7.01
N SER A 45 -3.72 -20.52 5.74
CA SER A 45 -4.27 -21.48 4.77
C SER A 45 -3.29 -22.62 4.45
N ASP A 46 -2.00 -22.33 4.30
CA ASP A 46 -0.94 -23.35 4.16
C ASP A 46 0.42 -22.81 4.65
N VAL A 47 0.70 -23.02 5.94
CA VAL A 47 1.91 -22.52 6.60
C VAL A 47 3.19 -23.10 6.01
N LYS A 48 3.18 -24.37 5.59
CA LYS A 48 4.39 -25.05 5.04
C LYS A 48 4.76 -24.49 3.68
N LEU A 49 3.78 -24.39 2.79
CA LEU A 49 3.96 -23.82 1.46
C LEU A 49 4.43 -22.37 1.55
N TYR A 50 3.78 -21.62 2.43
CA TYR A 50 4.07 -20.21 2.62
C TYR A 50 5.50 -19.98 3.11
N SER A 51 5.97 -20.77 4.11
CA SER A 51 7.32 -20.64 4.64
C SER A 51 8.40 -21.03 3.61
N SER A 52 8.15 -22.04 2.78
CA SER A 52 9.09 -22.42 1.71
C SER A 52 9.16 -21.36 0.62
N THR A 53 8.02 -20.78 0.22
CA THR A 53 7.96 -19.69 -0.76
C THR A 53 8.67 -18.44 -0.24
N PHE A 54 8.53 -18.14 1.04
CA PHE A 54 9.23 -17.06 1.72
C PHE A 54 10.75 -17.21 1.66
N ILE A 55 11.27 -18.38 2.05
CA ILE A 55 12.71 -18.66 2.03
C ILE A 55 13.25 -18.53 0.60
N ASN A 56 12.52 -19.04 -0.38
CA ASN A 56 12.91 -18.93 -1.79
C ASN A 56 12.89 -17.50 -2.30
N ALA A 57 11.89 -16.70 -1.92
CA ALA A 57 11.79 -15.29 -2.30
C ALA A 57 12.90 -14.42 -1.69
N LEU A 58 13.46 -14.81 -0.55
CA LEU A 58 14.61 -14.15 0.08
C LEU A 58 15.97 -14.64 -0.43
N ASN A 59 16.00 -15.56 -1.38
CA ASN A 59 17.25 -16.06 -1.93
C ASN A 59 17.92 -14.99 -2.80
N LEU A 60 18.94 -14.35 -2.24
CA LEU A 60 19.67 -13.25 -2.88
C LEU A 60 20.62 -13.70 -4.01
N ASN A 61 20.77 -15.00 -4.26
CA ASN A 61 21.65 -15.50 -5.32
C ASN A 61 21.19 -15.03 -6.72
N ASP A 62 19.93 -14.72 -6.89
CA ASP A 62 19.38 -14.21 -8.15
C ASP A 62 19.83 -12.76 -8.47
N PHE A 63 20.30 -12.01 -7.48
CA PHE A 63 20.82 -10.65 -7.70
C PHE A 63 22.17 -10.61 -8.42
N SER A 64 22.91 -11.70 -8.48
CA SER A 64 24.17 -11.78 -9.25
C SER A 64 23.94 -11.93 -10.75
N ASN A 65 22.73 -12.24 -11.20
CA ASN A 65 22.38 -12.35 -12.60
C ASN A 65 22.04 -10.98 -13.19
N LYS A 66 22.78 -10.57 -14.26
CA LYS A 66 22.58 -9.28 -14.93
C LYS A 66 21.16 -9.09 -15.48
N GLU A 67 20.47 -10.17 -15.84
CA GLU A 67 19.09 -10.12 -16.34
C GLU A 67 18.10 -9.61 -15.27
N ASN A 68 18.40 -9.80 -13.99
CA ASN A 68 17.56 -9.35 -12.89
C ASN A 68 17.81 -7.88 -12.48
N LEU A 69 18.90 -7.26 -12.95
CA LEU A 69 19.21 -5.87 -12.63
C LEU A 69 18.26 -4.88 -13.30
N VAL A 70 17.84 -5.14 -14.54
CA VAL A 70 16.91 -4.25 -15.26
C VAL A 70 15.56 -4.15 -14.56
N PRO A 71 14.89 -5.25 -14.18
CA PRO A 71 13.68 -5.20 -13.36
C PRO A 71 13.88 -4.47 -12.03
N LEU A 72 15.01 -4.70 -11.36
CA LEU A 72 15.33 -4.04 -10.09
C LEU A 72 15.39 -2.51 -10.24
N PHE A 73 16.14 -2.00 -11.23
CA PHE A 73 16.22 -0.57 -11.50
C PHE A 73 14.89 0.02 -11.96
N THR A 74 14.08 -0.72 -12.70
CA THR A 74 12.75 -0.31 -13.11
C THR A 74 11.84 -0.12 -11.91
N VAL A 75 11.82 -1.08 -10.97
CA VAL A 75 11.05 -0.98 -9.73
C VAL A 75 11.56 0.18 -8.88
N ALA A 76 12.87 0.30 -8.68
CA ALA A 76 13.47 1.40 -7.93
C ALA A 76 13.11 2.77 -8.52
N GLY A 77 13.16 2.92 -9.84
CA GLY A 77 12.77 4.14 -10.55
C GLY A 77 11.28 4.46 -10.39
N THR A 78 10.42 3.45 -10.44
CA THR A 78 8.97 3.60 -10.23
C THR A 78 8.66 4.06 -8.80
N VAL A 79 9.30 3.45 -7.81
CA VAL A 79 9.16 3.84 -6.40
C VAL A 79 9.66 5.28 -6.19
N PHE A 80 10.82 5.63 -6.74
CA PHE A 80 11.34 6.98 -6.67
C PHE A 80 10.39 8.00 -7.32
N ALA A 81 9.87 7.71 -8.51
CA ALA A 81 8.90 8.56 -9.20
C ALA A 81 7.61 8.75 -8.38
N TYR A 82 7.11 7.69 -7.76
CA TYR A 82 5.92 7.75 -6.90
C TYR A 82 6.12 8.63 -5.67
N PHE A 83 7.29 8.54 -5.04
CA PHE A 83 7.61 9.34 -3.85
C PHE A 83 8.14 10.74 -4.15
N SER A 84 8.45 11.06 -5.42
CA SER A 84 8.96 12.37 -5.82
C SER A 84 8.02 13.52 -5.42
N ILE A 85 6.71 13.29 -5.47
CA ILE A 85 5.70 14.27 -5.06
C ILE A 85 5.84 14.66 -3.58
N ILE A 86 6.13 13.68 -2.71
CA ILE A 86 6.33 13.93 -1.27
C ILE A 86 7.64 14.68 -1.05
N ILE A 87 8.69 14.37 -1.82
CA ILE A 87 9.98 15.05 -1.74
C ILE A 87 9.83 16.52 -2.16
N LEU A 88 9.15 16.78 -3.27
CA LEU A 88 8.91 18.13 -3.80
C LEU A 88 8.04 18.98 -2.87
N SER A 89 7.04 18.37 -2.25
CA SER A 89 6.12 19.04 -1.32
C SER A 89 6.54 18.91 0.16
N PHE A 90 7.79 18.50 0.43
CA PHE A 90 8.26 18.25 1.80
C PHE A 90 8.10 19.47 2.72
N GLY A 91 8.33 20.67 2.19
CA GLY A 91 8.13 21.92 2.91
C GLY A 91 6.70 22.11 3.42
N ASP A 92 5.70 21.72 2.63
CA ASP A 92 4.29 21.85 2.99
C ASP A 92 3.90 20.89 4.12
N PHE A 93 4.45 19.68 4.11
CA PHE A 93 4.22 18.71 5.20
C PHE A 93 4.93 19.12 6.49
N THR A 94 6.14 19.69 6.40
CA THR A 94 6.92 20.09 7.59
C THR A 94 6.33 21.26 8.34
N ARG A 95 5.50 22.09 7.72
CA ARG A 95 4.77 23.20 8.40
C ARG A 95 3.89 22.72 9.56
N TYR A 96 3.47 21.45 9.55
CA TYR A 96 2.64 20.89 10.62
C TYR A 96 3.44 20.28 11.77
N VAL A 97 4.75 20.27 11.66
CA VAL A 97 5.65 19.67 12.64
C VAL A 97 6.07 20.73 13.67
N LYS A 98 5.94 20.41 14.95
CA LYS A 98 6.21 21.37 16.03
C LYS A 98 7.71 21.63 16.27
N ASN A 99 8.53 20.62 16.06
CA ASN A 99 9.98 20.68 16.29
C ASN A 99 10.74 19.65 15.43
N SER A 100 12.07 19.77 15.40
CA SER A 100 12.97 18.91 14.65
C SER A 100 12.92 17.44 15.11
N ASP A 101 12.67 17.18 16.38
CA ASP A 101 12.60 15.82 16.92
C ASP A 101 11.36 15.09 16.42
N GLU A 102 10.21 15.77 16.35
CA GLU A 102 8.99 15.21 15.77
C GLU A 102 9.19 14.91 14.27
N LEU A 103 9.88 15.80 13.55
CA LEU A 103 10.21 15.59 12.14
C LEU A 103 11.08 14.35 11.96
N ARG A 104 12.12 14.18 12.77
CA ARG A 104 13.01 13.02 12.74
C ARG A 104 12.26 11.72 13.03
N LYS A 105 11.40 11.72 14.05
CA LYS A 105 10.55 10.56 14.38
C LYS A 105 9.56 10.24 13.25
N GLY A 106 8.98 11.26 12.64
CA GLY A 106 8.09 11.10 11.49
C GLY A 106 8.80 10.47 10.29
N ASN A 107 9.99 10.94 9.94
CA ASN A 107 10.78 10.39 8.85
C ASN A 107 11.20 8.94 9.12
N LEU A 108 11.65 8.63 10.35
CA LEU A 108 11.97 7.26 10.74
C LEU A 108 10.73 6.35 10.65
N SER A 109 9.59 6.83 11.13
CA SER A 109 8.31 6.12 11.03
C SER A 109 7.93 5.86 9.57
N LEU A 110 8.13 6.82 8.66
CA LEU A 110 7.88 6.64 7.23
C LEU A 110 8.71 5.48 6.65
N ILE A 111 10.02 5.46 6.94
CA ILE A 111 10.92 4.40 6.47
C ILE A 111 10.48 3.03 7.02
N LEU A 112 10.20 2.94 8.31
CA LEU A 112 9.75 1.70 8.94
C LEU A 112 8.41 1.21 8.35
N ASN A 113 7.46 2.13 8.14
CA ASN A 113 6.18 1.80 7.54
C ASN A 113 6.34 1.32 6.09
N LEU A 114 7.21 1.93 5.30
CA LEU A 114 7.51 1.48 3.94
C LEU A 114 8.07 0.06 3.91
N ILE A 115 9.00 -0.24 4.80
CA ILE A 115 9.58 -1.58 4.91
C ILE A 115 8.50 -2.59 5.29
N ILE A 116 7.74 -2.34 6.36
CA ILE A 116 6.68 -3.23 6.84
C ILE A 116 5.62 -3.45 5.77
N PHE A 117 5.15 -2.38 5.15
CA PHE A 117 4.12 -2.46 4.12
C PHE A 117 4.61 -3.23 2.88
N SER A 118 5.85 -2.98 2.45
CA SER A 118 6.46 -3.69 1.31
C SER A 118 6.60 -5.19 1.60
N PHE A 119 7.03 -5.54 2.81
CA PHE A 119 7.06 -6.93 3.23
C PHE A 119 5.69 -7.59 3.20
N LEU A 120 4.70 -6.98 3.83
CA LEU A 120 3.33 -7.52 3.87
C LEU A 120 2.76 -7.68 2.45
N ALA A 121 2.93 -6.68 1.59
CA ALA A 121 2.45 -6.72 0.21
C ALA A 121 3.13 -7.84 -0.60
N LEU A 122 4.47 -7.94 -0.50
CA LEU A 122 5.24 -8.99 -1.17
C LEU A 122 4.78 -10.39 -0.75
N PHE A 123 4.61 -10.59 0.57
CA PHE A 123 4.21 -11.89 1.09
C PHE A 123 2.78 -12.26 0.73
N ILE A 124 1.87 -11.30 0.72
CA ILE A 124 0.50 -11.53 0.26
C ILE A 124 0.52 -12.00 -1.20
N VAL A 125 1.23 -11.30 -2.07
CA VAL A 125 1.27 -11.62 -3.51
C VAL A 125 1.98 -12.94 -3.75
N ALA A 126 3.18 -13.14 -3.21
CA ALA A 126 3.97 -14.37 -3.42
C ALA A 126 3.31 -15.60 -2.79
N GLY A 127 2.75 -15.46 -1.59
CA GLY A 127 2.06 -16.56 -0.92
C GLY A 127 0.79 -16.99 -1.64
N PHE A 128 0.00 -16.04 -2.11
CA PHE A 128 -1.23 -16.33 -2.84
C PHE A 128 -0.93 -16.95 -4.22
N ASP A 129 0.06 -16.44 -4.95
CA ASP A 129 0.50 -17.01 -6.23
C ASP A 129 0.96 -18.47 -6.06
N ALA A 130 1.67 -18.79 -4.97
CA ALA A 130 2.08 -20.14 -4.65
C ALA A 130 0.89 -21.08 -4.38
N ILE A 131 -0.11 -20.63 -3.64
CA ILE A 131 -1.34 -21.39 -3.35
C ILE A 131 -2.11 -21.68 -4.64
N LEU A 132 -2.28 -20.69 -5.50
CA LEU A 132 -2.98 -20.83 -6.77
C LEU A 132 -2.28 -21.83 -7.71
N LYS A 133 -0.95 -21.81 -7.79
CA LYS A 133 -0.17 -22.75 -8.60
C LYS A 133 -0.33 -24.20 -8.13
N GLN A 134 -0.48 -24.44 -6.83
CA GLN A 134 -0.76 -25.78 -6.31
C GLN A 134 -2.18 -26.26 -6.65
N GLY A 135 -3.15 -25.35 -6.68
CA GLY A 135 -4.55 -25.68 -6.97
C GLY A 135 -4.85 -26.01 -8.44
N SER A 136 -3.82 -26.14 -9.30
CA SER A 136 -3.98 -26.39 -10.75
C SER A 136 -4.86 -25.37 -11.48
N GLN A 137 -5.11 -24.23 -10.88
CA GLN A 137 -5.78 -23.14 -11.56
C GLN A 137 -4.77 -22.46 -12.49
N ASN A 138 -4.89 -22.74 -13.79
CA ASN A 138 -4.19 -21.99 -14.83
C ASN A 138 -4.76 -20.57 -14.86
N ILE A 139 -4.28 -19.71 -13.97
CA ILE A 139 -4.59 -18.30 -14.04
C ILE A 139 -3.67 -17.71 -15.10
N PRO A 140 -4.21 -17.25 -16.22
CA PRO A 140 -3.41 -16.72 -17.34
C PRO A 140 -2.77 -15.37 -17.01
N ARG A 141 -3.00 -14.85 -15.80
CA ARG A 141 -2.54 -13.54 -15.35
C ARG A 141 -1.53 -13.66 -14.22
N ILE A 142 -0.39 -13.02 -14.38
CA ILE A 142 0.59 -12.86 -13.29
C ILE A 142 0.01 -11.89 -12.27
N LEU A 143 -0.10 -12.33 -11.02
CA LEU A 143 -0.50 -11.46 -9.91
C LEU A 143 0.65 -10.51 -9.60
N THR A 144 0.41 -9.22 -9.70
CA THR A 144 1.43 -8.20 -9.51
C THR A 144 1.22 -7.34 -8.28
N ASN A 145 -0.01 -7.31 -7.76
CA ASN A 145 -0.34 -6.50 -6.60
C ASN A 145 -1.48 -7.13 -5.77
N PRO A 146 -1.66 -6.73 -4.51
CA PRO A 146 -2.71 -7.27 -3.65
C PRO A 146 -4.14 -7.10 -4.19
N THR A 147 -4.40 -6.10 -5.03
CA THR A 147 -5.73 -5.88 -5.60
C THR A 147 -6.08 -6.91 -6.68
N ASP A 148 -5.09 -7.50 -7.34
CA ASP A 148 -5.31 -8.59 -8.31
C ASP A 148 -5.89 -9.83 -7.63
N ILE A 149 -5.52 -10.05 -6.36
CA ILE A 149 -6.00 -11.17 -5.55
C ILE A 149 -7.48 -11.02 -5.21
N ILE A 150 -7.96 -9.79 -5.00
CA ILE A 150 -9.37 -9.54 -4.64
C ILE A 150 -10.32 -10.13 -5.70
N GLY A 151 -9.95 -10.03 -6.98
CA GLY A 151 -10.74 -10.56 -8.08
C GLY A 151 -10.79 -12.09 -8.18
N THR A 152 -9.96 -12.81 -7.40
CA THR A 152 -9.90 -14.27 -7.40
C THR A 152 -10.54 -14.90 -6.17
N LEU A 153 -11.06 -14.09 -5.23
CA LEU A 153 -11.71 -14.56 -4.00
C LEU A 153 -13.17 -14.94 -4.25
N ASP A 154 -13.57 -16.12 -3.81
CA ASP A 154 -14.94 -16.62 -4.00
C ASP A 154 -15.95 -15.98 -3.03
N SER A 155 -15.50 -15.48 -1.90
CA SER A 155 -16.36 -14.91 -0.87
C SER A 155 -16.70 -13.45 -1.16
N LEU A 156 -17.97 -13.19 -1.52
CA LEU A 156 -18.49 -11.85 -1.76
C LEU A 156 -18.27 -10.88 -0.59
N LEU A 157 -18.36 -11.39 0.65
CA LEU A 157 -18.15 -10.60 1.86
C LEU A 157 -16.69 -10.15 1.96
N ILE A 158 -15.74 -11.06 1.73
CA ILE A 158 -14.30 -10.75 1.77
C ILE A 158 -13.94 -9.78 0.65
N VAL A 159 -14.46 -9.99 -0.56
CA VAL A 159 -14.27 -9.07 -1.70
C VAL A 159 -14.75 -7.67 -1.36
N ASN A 160 -15.97 -7.53 -0.82
CA ASN A 160 -16.54 -6.23 -0.47
C ASN A 160 -15.73 -5.52 0.64
N LEU A 161 -15.27 -6.26 1.67
CA LEU A 161 -14.41 -5.71 2.71
C LEU A 161 -13.06 -5.26 2.14
N ALA A 162 -12.44 -6.07 1.30
CA ALA A 162 -11.17 -5.72 0.67
C ALA A 162 -11.30 -4.48 -0.23
N LEU A 163 -12.37 -4.40 -1.04
CA LEU A 163 -12.67 -3.20 -1.84
C LEU A 163 -12.92 -1.97 -0.97
N LEU A 164 -13.59 -2.11 0.17
CA LEU A 164 -13.77 -1.02 1.12
C LEU A 164 -12.42 -0.48 1.63
N PHE A 165 -11.49 -1.38 2.01
CA PHE A 165 -10.15 -0.97 2.43
C PHE A 165 -9.38 -0.27 1.31
N VAL A 166 -9.49 -0.74 0.06
CA VAL A 166 -8.86 -0.08 -1.10
C VAL A 166 -9.43 1.33 -1.32
N ILE A 167 -10.75 1.50 -1.19
CA ILE A 167 -11.40 2.82 -1.32
C ILE A 167 -10.91 3.76 -0.20
N ILE A 168 -10.86 3.29 1.05
CA ILE A 168 -10.38 4.08 2.19
C ILE A 168 -8.91 4.48 1.98
N ALA A 169 -8.06 3.54 1.56
CA ALA A 169 -6.66 3.79 1.27
C ALA A 169 -6.49 4.84 0.16
N SER A 170 -7.19 4.67 -0.96
CA SER A 170 -7.13 5.61 -2.10
C SER A 170 -7.62 7.01 -1.71
N ALA A 171 -8.73 7.11 -0.99
CA ALA A 171 -9.29 8.38 -0.55
C ALA A 171 -8.35 9.11 0.41
N SER A 172 -7.74 8.40 1.37
CA SER A 172 -6.79 8.99 2.32
C SER A 172 -5.48 9.43 1.65
N THR A 173 -4.97 8.63 0.71
CA THR A 173 -3.76 8.99 -0.05
C THR A 173 -3.99 10.22 -0.91
N ASN A 174 -5.14 10.30 -1.60
CA ASN A 174 -5.49 11.47 -2.40
C ASN A 174 -5.64 12.73 -1.54
N LEU A 175 -6.22 12.60 -0.35
CA LEU A 175 -6.33 13.70 0.61
C LEU A 175 -4.96 14.22 1.02
N ILE A 176 -4.00 13.34 1.33
CA ILE A 176 -2.66 13.72 1.75
C ILE A 176 -1.86 14.29 0.58
N ALA A 177 -1.80 13.58 -0.54
CA ALA A 177 -0.89 13.89 -1.63
C ALA A 177 -1.33 15.10 -2.46
N ASN A 178 -2.63 15.30 -2.64
CA ASN A 178 -3.16 16.30 -3.56
C ASN A 178 -3.82 17.49 -2.85
N PHE A 179 -4.50 17.27 -1.74
CA PHE A 179 -5.23 18.34 -1.06
C PHE A 179 -4.33 19.20 -0.18
N ILE A 180 -3.48 18.58 0.65
CA ILE A 180 -2.62 19.32 1.58
C ILE A 180 -1.66 20.27 0.84
N PRO A 181 -0.90 19.86 -0.18
CA PRO A 181 -0.05 20.78 -0.93
C PRO A 181 -0.83 21.88 -1.64
N SER A 182 -1.96 21.56 -2.28
CA SER A 182 -2.73 22.51 -3.07
C SER A 182 -3.36 23.62 -2.21
N GLN A 183 -3.70 23.35 -0.95
CA GLN A 183 -4.19 24.38 -0.03
C GLN A 183 -3.20 25.54 0.16
N TYR A 184 -1.90 25.28 0.09
CA TYR A 184 -0.88 26.31 0.27
C TYR A 184 -0.49 27.04 -1.00
N THR A 185 -0.81 26.47 -2.14
CA THR A 185 -0.55 27.12 -3.45
C THR A 185 -1.61 28.17 -3.80
N LEU A 186 -2.80 28.09 -3.15
CA LEU A 186 -3.94 28.97 -3.40
C LEU A 186 -4.04 30.18 -2.44
N ILE A 187 -3.13 30.29 -1.46
CA ILE A 187 -3.00 31.39 -0.52
C ILE A 187 -1.81 32.27 -0.87
#